data_8445cc2819e96413393c49d3828bf90c
#
_entry.id   8445cc2819e96413393c49d3828bf90c
#
_cell.length_a   1.000
_cell.length_b   1.000
_cell.length_c   1.000
_cell.angle_alpha   90.00
_cell.angle_beta   90.00
_cell.angle_gamma   90.00
#
_symmetry.space_group_name_H-M   'P 1'
#
loop_
_entity.id
_entity.type
_entity.pdbx_description
1 polymer ?
#
loop_
_entity_poly.entity_id
_entity_poly.type
_entity_poly.pdbx_seq_one_letter_code
_entity_poly.pdbx_strand_id
1 'polypeptide(L)'
;VLLVIPAYIVIDLLCRIRLKKWHYAVGVLLILSLIFGQDVYRNIIFQFYPYYKDSMFDNGQLSYVNIAKCLAVLILCLIYWKDSVQENRRDRYYFYLNLAGLVLYSCGSFIPEVSRVAYYLIQSQIFLIPGVLKDAKKGWFRTLCIIGVVAAYLLYFVMLLRGMYDVEIRLLPYLNWIFN
;
A
#
# COMPACT_ATOMS: atom_id res chain seq x y z
N VAL A 1 -4.59 2.05 14.53
CA VAL A 1 -5.78 2.27 13.68
C VAL A 1 -6.14 3.75 13.62
N LEU A 2 -6.13 4.51 14.75
CA LEU A 2 -6.50 5.93 14.77
C LEU A 2 -5.64 6.82 13.83
N LEU A 3 -4.37 6.49 13.59
CA LEU A 3 -3.48 7.24 12.68
C LEU A 3 -3.87 7.12 11.20
N VAL A 4 -4.63 6.10 10.83
CA VAL A 4 -5.04 5.88 9.44
C VAL A 4 -6.19 6.79 9.04
N ILE A 5 -7.08 7.14 9.97
CA ILE A 5 -8.24 8.00 9.71
C ILE A 5 -7.82 9.39 9.20
N PRO A 6 -6.87 10.11 9.83
CA PRO A 6 -6.37 11.37 9.30
C PRO A 6 -5.81 11.26 7.88
N ALA A 7 -5.09 10.16 7.58
CA ALA A 7 -4.55 9.95 6.24
C ALA A 7 -5.66 9.84 5.18
N TYR A 8 -6.73 9.11 5.47
CA TYR A 8 -7.89 9.01 4.58
C TYR A 8 -8.56 10.38 4.36
N ILE A 9 -8.73 11.18 5.42
CA ILE A 9 -9.32 12.52 5.34
C ILE A 9 -8.43 13.45 4.50
N VAL A 10 -7.12 13.47 4.76
CA VAL A 10 -6.17 14.30 4.02
C VAL A 10 -6.18 13.96 2.53
N ILE A 11 -6.19 12.67 2.18
CA ILE A 11 -6.21 12.22 0.80
C ILE A 11 -7.54 12.58 0.13
N ASP A 12 -8.69 12.47 0.82
CA ASP A 12 -9.97 12.92 0.25
C ASP A 12 -9.97 14.43 0.00
N LEU A 13 -9.41 15.22 0.91
CA LEU A 13 -9.24 16.67 0.73
C LEU A 13 -8.34 16.98 -0.47
N LEU A 14 -7.21 16.29 -0.61
CA LEU A 14 -6.32 16.44 -1.77
C LEU A 14 -7.03 16.11 -3.10
N CYS A 15 -7.93 15.13 -3.10
CA CYS A 15 -8.73 14.80 -4.29
C CYS A 15 -9.78 15.87 -4.64
N ARG A 16 -10.17 16.73 -3.67
CA ARG A 16 -11.13 17.84 -3.89
C ARG A 16 -10.44 19.08 -4.46
N ILE A 17 -9.15 19.26 -4.17
CA ILE A 17 -8.40 20.45 -4.55
C ILE A 17 -7.80 20.24 -5.96
N ARG A 18 -7.82 21.26 -6.80
CA ARG A 18 -7.06 21.26 -8.07
C ARG A 18 -5.58 21.35 -7.73
N LEU A 19 -4.86 20.25 -7.91
CA LEU A 19 -3.43 20.19 -7.67
C LEU A 19 -2.69 21.10 -8.66
N LYS A 20 -1.99 22.11 -8.15
CA LYS A 20 -1.07 22.96 -8.90
C LYS A 20 0.34 22.37 -8.81
N LYS A 21 1.26 22.80 -9.70
CA LYS A 21 2.64 22.29 -9.73
C LYS A 21 3.37 22.37 -8.39
N TRP A 22 3.09 23.39 -7.58
CA TRP A 22 3.70 23.53 -6.26
C TRP A 22 3.28 22.45 -5.25
N HIS A 23 2.08 21.88 -5.37
CA HIS A 23 1.65 20.76 -4.50
C HIS A 23 2.49 19.51 -4.74
N TYR A 24 2.88 19.27 -5.99
CA TYR A 24 3.80 18.17 -6.32
C TYR A 24 5.20 18.43 -5.74
N ALA A 25 5.68 19.70 -5.78
CA ALA A 25 6.94 20.07 -5.16
C ALA A 25 6.91 19.84 -3.64
N VAL A 26 5.83 20.22 -2.96
CA VAL A 26 5.63 19.92 -1.52
C VAL A 26 5.61 18.41 -1.27
N GLY A 27 4.93 17.63 -2.10
CA GLY A 27 4.93 16.17 -1.99
C GLY A 27 6.33 15.55 -2.12
N VAL A 28 7.13 16.02 -3.07
CA VAL A 28 8.52 15.59 -3.24
C VAL A 28 9.37 15.99 -2.03
N LEU A 29 9.21 17.21 -1.52
CA LEU A 29 9.92 17.67 -0.31
C LEU A 29 9.55 16.82 0.92
N LEU A 30 8.29 16.44 1.08
CA LEU A 30 7.87 15.54 2.16
C LEU A 30 8.52 14.14 2.03
N ILE A 31 8.59 13.58 0.83
CA ILE A 31 9.27 12.29 0.59
C ILE A 31 10.76 12.42 0.90
N LEU A 32 11.42 13.48 0.43
CA LEU A 32 12.83 13.73 0.73
C LEU A 32 13.05 13.91 2.24
N SER A 33 12.15 14.62 2.93
CA SER A 33 12.19 14.75 4.39
C SER A 33 12.09 13.40 5.10
N LEU A 34 11.24 12.47 4.62
CA LEU A 34 11.16 11.13 5.18
C LEU A 34 12.45 10.32 4.96
N ILE A 35 13.13 10.52 3.83
CA ILE A 35 14.37 9.80 3.52
C ILE A 35 15.55 10.35 4.34
N PHE A 36 15.71 11.67 4.38
CA PHE A 36 16.87 12.30 5.04
C PHE A 36 16.64 12.60 6.51
N GLY A 37 15.40 12.73 6.95
CA GLY A 37 15.04 13.06 8.34
C GLY A 37 14.68 11.84 9.20
N GLN A 38 15.03 10.61 8.81
CA GLN A 38 14.64 9.38 9.50
C GLN A 38 14.97 9.42 10.99
N ASP A 39 16.17 9.85 11.36
CA ASP A 39 16.62 9.90 12.76
C ASP A 39 15.78 10.87 13.60
N VAL A 40 15.41 12.02 13.02
CA VAL A 40 14.55 13.02 13.69
C VAL A 40 13.16 12.42 13.93
N TYR A 41 12.55 11.84 12.92
CA TYR A 41 11.23 11.22 13.04
C TYR A 41 11.24 10.04 14.02
N ARG A 42 12.28 9.19 13.97
CA ARG A 42 12.47 8.07 14.88
C ARG A 42 12.56 8.53 16.32
N ASN A 43 13.35 9.56 16.60
CA ASN A 43 13.48 10.14 17.95
C ASN A 43 12.15 10.69 18.45
N ILE A 44 11.40 11.39 17.61
CA ILE A 44 10.06 11.90 17.94
C ILE A 44 9.12 10.73 18.29
N ILE A 45 9.11 9.68 17.48
CA ILE A 45 8.25 8.50 17.72
C ILE A 45 8.61 7.83 19.04
N PHE A 46 9.88 7.64 19.36
CA PHE A 46 10.31 7.01 20.60
C PHE A 46 10.08 7.91 21.85
N GLN A 47 9.98 9.22 21.66
CA GLN A 47 9.56 10.11 22.73
C GLN A 47 8.10 9.89 23.15
N PHE A 48 7.21 9.63 22.17
CA PHE A 48 5.79 9.32 22.42
C PHE A 48 5.53 7.85 22.77
N TYR A 49 6.35 6.95 22.22
CA TYR A 49 6.18 5.50 22.35
C TYR A 49 7.51 4.81 22.71
N PRO A 50 8.05 5.04 23.91
CA PRO A 50 9.38 4.57 24.29
C PRO A 50 9.49 3.03 24.33
N TYR A 51 8.37 2.33 24.49
CA TYR A 51 8.36 0.87 24.57
C TYR A 51 8.65 0.17 23.22
N TYR A 52 8.59 0.87 22.08
CA TYR A 52 8.99 0.33 20.79
C TYR A 52 10.50 0.35 20.56
N LYS A 53 11.23 1.17 21.32
CA LYS A 53 12.68 1.26 21.22
C LYS A 53 13.30 -0.09 21.57
N ASP A 54 14.21 -0.56 20.71
CA ASP A 54 14.91 -1.84 20.86
C ASP A 54 13.98 -3.08 20.92
N SER A 55 12.73 -2.94 20.47
CA SER A 55 11.80 -4.06 20.35
C SER A 55 11.95 -4.79 19.03
N MET A 56 11.39 -6.01 18.93
CA MET A 56 11.35 -6.76 17.65
C MET A 56 10.62 -6.02 16.52
N PHE A 57 9.86 -4.96 16.82
CA PHE A 57 9.16 -4.13 15.85
C PHE A 57 10.01 -2.97 15.31
N ASP A 58 11.18 -2.72 15.93
CA ASP A 58 12.17 -1.74 15.49
C ASP A 58 13.25 -2.37 14.60
N ASN A 59 12.80 -3.18 13.63
CA ASN A 59 13.72 -3.95 12.78
C ASN A 59 14.13 -3.25 11.48
N GLY A 60 13.47 -2.15 11.11
CA GLY A 60 13.77 -1.37 9.91
C GLY A 60 13.62 -2.12 8.57
N GLN A 61 12.97 -3.30 8.57
CA GLN A 61 12.91 -4.16 7.39
C GLN A 61 11.94 -3.62 6.34
N LEU A 62 12.41 -3.62 5.08
CA LEU A 62 11.59 -3.27 3.92
C LEU A 62 10.75 -4.45 3.46
N SER A 63 9.47 -4.22 3.24
CA SER A 63 8.56 -5.23 2.68
C SER A 63 8.57 -5.20 1.15
N TYR A 64 9.58 -5.82 0.53
CA TYR A 64 9.75 -5.83 -0.92
C TYR A 64 8.52 -6.34 -1.68
N VAL A 65 7.83 -7.35 -1.16
CA VAL A 65 6.61 -7.90 -1.77
C VAL A 65 5.50 -6.86 -1.83
N ASN A 66 5.29 -6.10 -0.74
CA ASN A 66 4.28 -5.05 -0.72
C ASN A 66 4.66 -3.85 -1.58
N ILE A 67 5.95 -3.49 -1.65
CA ILE A 67 6.46 -2.48 -2.57
C ILE A 67 6.18 -2.91 -4.01
N ALA A 68 6.52 -4.14 -4.39
CA ALA A 68 6.27 -4.67 -5.73
C ALA A 68 4.78 -4.66 -6.09
N LYS A 69 3.89 -5.04 -5.16
CA LYS A 69 2.44 -4.96 -5.35
C LYS A 69 1.98 -3.53 -5.62
N CYS A 70 2.40 -2.58 -4.79
CA CYS A 70 2.03 -1.18 -4.97
C CYS A 70 2.52 -0.61 -6.30
N LEU A 71 3.75 -0.96 -6.72
CA LEU A 71 4.32 -0.56 -8.01
C LEU A 71 3.54 -1.16 -9.19
N ALA A 72 3.20 -2.45 -9.12
CA ALA A 72 2.42 -3.10 -10.17
C ALA A 72 1.06 -2.43 -10.36
N VAL A 73 0.36 -2.12 -9.26
CA VAL A 73 -0.92 -1.40 -9.30
C VAL A 73 -0.74 0.03 -9.81
N LEU A 74 0.34 0.72 -9.42
CA LEU A 74 0.64 2.05 -9.92
C LEU A 74 0.86 2.04 -11.43
N ILE A 75 1.64 1.08 -11.95
CA ILE A 75 1.86 0.92 -13.40
C ILE A 75 0.54 0.67 -14.12
N LEU A 76 -0.32 -0.21 -13.60
CA LEU A 76 -1.66 -0.45 -14.15
C LEU A 76 -2.48 0.85 -14.23
N CYS A 77 -2.48 1.64 -13.16
CA CYS A 77 -3.18 2.93 -13.12
C CYS A 77 -2.60 3.95 -14.11
N LEU A 78 -1.27 3.97 -14.30
CA LEU A 78 -0.63 4.86 -15.28
C LEU A 78 -0.96 4.49 -16.72
N ILE A 79 -1.07 3.19 -17.03
CA ILE A 79 -1.48 2.72 -18.36
C ILE A 79 -2.88 3.22 -18.70
N TYR A 80 -3.81 3.14 -17.73
CA TYR A 80 -5.21 3.54 -17.91
C TYR A 80 -5.54 4.90 -17.28
N TRP A 81 -4.53 5.77 -17.12
CA TRP A 81 -4.68 7.05 -16.42
C TRP A 81 -5.82 7.90 -16.96
N LYS A 82 -5.86 8.08 -18.29
CA LYS A 82 -6.87 8.91 -18.96
C LYS A 82 -8.26 8.30 -18.91
N ASP A 83 -8.34 6.98 -19.00
CA ASP A 83 -9.62 6.27 -19.12
C ASP A 83 -10.31 6.08 -17.75
N SER A 84 -9.57 6.12 -16.63
CA SER A 84 -10.12 5.86 -15.29
C SER A 84 -9.71 6.91 -14.27
N VAL A 85 -8.43 6.99 -13.90
CA VAL A 85 -7.97 7.78 -12.74
C VAL A 85 -8.23 9.27 -12.91
N GLN A 86 -8.10 9.79 -14.14
CA GLN A 86 -8.31 11.21 -14.43
C GLN A 86 -9.79 11.59 -14.38
N GLU A 87 -10.68 10.74 -14.86
CA GLU A 87 -12.11 11.03 -14.96
C GLU A 87 -12.84 10.69 -13.66
N ASN A 88 -12.49 9.56 -13.03
CA ASN A 88 -13.21 9.07 -11.88
C ASN A 88 -12.53 9.50 -10.56
N ARG A 89 -13.22 10.35 -9.78
CA ARG A 89 -12.75 10.82 -8.48
C ARG A 89 -12.48 9.67 -7.50
N ARG A 90 -13.31 8.62 -7.53
CA ARG A 90 -13.18 7.46 -6.66
C ARG A 90 -11.85 6.73 -6.92
N ASP A 91 -11.53 6.49 -8.20
CA ASP A 91 -10.33 5.76 -8.58
C ASP A 91 -9.07 6.59 -8.33
N ARG A 92 -9.16 7.92 -8.49
CA ARG A 92 -8.12 8.86 -8.09
C ARG A 92 -7.85 8.83 -6.58
N TYR A 93 -8.88 8.76 -5.76
CA TYR A 93 -8.75 8.64 -4.32
C TYR A 93 -8.03 7.35 -3.92
N TYR A 94 -8.43 6.21 -4.47
CA TYR A 94 -7.78 4.94 -4.22
C TYR A 94 -6.35 4.88 -4.78
N PHE A 95 -6.08 5.56 -5.90
CA PHE A 95 -4.74 5.71 -6.44
C PHE A 95 -3.82 6.44 -5.45
N TYR A 96 -4.25 7.54 -4.85
CA TYR A 96 -3.45 8.26 -3.86
C TYR A 96 -3.27 7.46 -2.57
N LEU A 97 -4.23 6.67 -2.16
CA LEU A 97 -4.07 5.74 -1.04
C LEU A 97 -2.98 4.69 -1.35
N ASN A 98 -2.99 4.11 -2.54
CA ASN A 98 -1.96 3.17 -2.98
C ASN A 98 -0.58 3.84 -3.03
N LEU A 99 -0.51 5.07 -3.53
CA LEU A 99 0.73 5.86 -3.58
C LEU A 99 1.26 6.15 -2.17
N ALA A 100 0.40 6.55 -1.24
CA ALA A 100 0.78 6.76 0.15
C ALA A 100 1.28 5.46 0.81
N GLY A 101 0.63 4.33 0.55
CA GLY A 101 1.09 3.01 0.98
C GLY A 101 2.48 2.67 0.42
N LEU A 102 2.72 2.94 -0.87
CA LEU A 102 4.03 2.74 -1.50
C LEU A 102 5.11 3.59 -0.81
N VAL A 103 4.84 4.87 -0.55
CA VAL A 103 5.78 5.77 0.13
C VAL A 103 6.10 5.26 1.54
N LEU A 104 5.10 4.83 2.30
CA LEU A 104 5.32 4.28 3.63
C LEU A 104 6.15 2.99 3.61
N TYR A 105 5.88 2.06 2.68
CA TYR A 105 6.68 0.83 2.56
C TYR A 105 8.11 1.09 2.10
N SER A 106 8.34 2.13 1.27
CA SER A 106 9.66 2.43 0.72
C SER A 106 10.50 3.32 1.63
N CYS A 107 9.87 4.31 2.26
CA CYS A 107 10.56 5.36 3.01
C CYS A 107 10.27 5.36 4.51
N GLY A 108 9.32 4.55 4.97
CA GLY A 108 8.86 4.56 6.36
C GLY A 108 9.39 3.41 7.22
N SER A 109 10.38 2.64 6.75
CA SER A 109 10.90 1.45 7.45
C SER A 109 11.42 1.73 8.87
N PHE A 110 11.80 2.98 9.14
CA PHE A 110 12.25 3.43 10.47
C PHE A 110 11.09 3.61 11.48
N ILE A 111 9.84 3.56 11.02
CA ILE A 111 8.65 3.70 11.88
C ILE A 111 8.26 2.31 12.35
N PRO A 112 8.24 2.03 13.67
CA PRO A 112 7.75 0.76 14.20
C PRO A 112 6.32 0.51 13.73
N GLU A 113 6.02 -0.73 13.36
CA GLU A 113 4.67 -1.13 12.91
C GLU A 113 4.14 -0.40 11.66
N VAL A 114 5.01 0.30 10.90
CA VAL A 114 4.61 1.01 9.67
C VAL A 114 3.92 0.07 8.67
N SER A 115 4.33 -1.17 8.62
CA SER A 115 3.73 -2.19 7.76
C SER A 115 2.22 -2.36 8.01
N ARG A 116 1.76 -2.24 9.25
CA ARG A 116 0.33 -2.28 9.58
C ARG A 116 -0.42 -1.06 9.07
N VAL A 117 0.16 0.14 9.25
CA VAL A 117 -0.44 1.38 8.76
C VAL A 117 -0.51 1.37 7.22
N ALA A 118 0.60 1.03 6.58
CA ALA A 118 0.68 0.92 5.12
C ALA A 118 -0.27 -0.14 4.58
N TYR A 119 -0.45 -1.26 5.28
CA TYR A 119 -1.39 -2.32 4.91
C TYR A 119 -2.83 -1.80 4.81
N TYR A 120 -3.29 -0.97 5.76
CA TYR A 120 -4.63 -0.36 5.67
C TYR A 120 -4.77 0.52 4.43
N LEU A 121 -3.73 1.25 4.04
CA LEU A 121 -3.79 2.11 2.85
C LEU A 121 -3.87 1.28 1.56
N ILE A 122 -3.11 0.20 1.45
CA ILE A 122 -3.10 -0.66 0.25
C ILE A 122 -4.35 -1.54 0.12
N GLN A 123 -5.19 -1.67 1.15
CA GLN A 123 -6.51 -2.31 1.02
C GLN A 123 -7.37 -1.64 -0.06
N SER A 124 -7.12 -0.37 -0.35
CA SER A 124 -7.76 0.35 -1.45
C SER A 124 -7.58 -0.33 -2.82
N GLN A 125 -6.55 -1.17 -2.99
CA GLN A 125 -6.31 -1.93 -4.22
C GLN A 125 -7.48 -2.85 -4.59
N ILE A 126 -8.23 -3.36 -3.60
CA ILE A 126 -9.42 -4.20 -3.80
C ILE A 126 -10.50 -3.47 -4.62
N PHE A 127 -10.60 -2.16 -4.47
CA PHE A 127 -11.56 -1.32 -5.20
C PHE A 127 -10.93 -0.66 -6.42
N LEU A 128 -9.65 -0.29 -6.34
CA LEU A 128 -8.92 0.40 -7.39
C LEU A 128 -8.75 -0.46 -8.64
N ILE A 129 -8.27 -1.69 -8.48
CA ILE A 129 -7.96 -2.58 -9.60
C ILE A 129 -9.20 -2.90 -10.43
N PRO A 130 -10.34 -3.36 -9.83
CA PRO A 130 -11.56 -3.59 -10.60
C PRO A 130 -12.11 -2.30 -11.22
N GLY A 131 -12.01 -1.15 -10.53
CA GLY A 131 -12.43 0.15 -11.03
C GLY A 131 -11.69 0.52 -12.31
N VAL A 132 -10.36 0.53 -12.25
CA VAL A 132 -9.50 0.83 -13.41
C VAL A 132 -9.73 -0.12 -14.58
N LEU A 133 -9.83 -1.41 -14.31
CA LEU A 133 -10.06 -2.42 -15.35
C LEU A 133 -11.49 -2.34 -15.94
N LYS A 134 -12.48 -1.91 -15.17
CA LYS A 134 -13.85 -1.70 -15.66
C LYS A 134 -13.90 -0.54 -16.66
N ASP A 135 -13.27 0.57 -16.32
CA ASP A 135 -13.31 1.81 -17.10
C ASP A 135 -12.33 1.77 -18.29
N ALA A 136 -11.36 0.84 -18.27
CA ALA A 136 -10.42 0.60 -19.36
C ALA A 136 -11.11 0.24 -20.69
N LYS A 137 -10.60 0.78 -21.81
CA LYS A 137 -11.12 0.47 -23.14
C LYS A 137 -11.12 -1.04 -23.42
N LYS A 138 -12.24 -1.53 -23.94
CA LYS A 138 -12.39 -2.94 -24.28
C LYS A 138 -11.40 -3.31 -25.39
N GLY A 139 -10.62 -4.35 -25.14
CA GLY A 139 -9.62 -4.88 -26.08
C GLY A 139 -8.88 -6.09 -25.52
N TRP A 140 -8.10 -6.76 -26.37
CA TRP A 140 -7.31 -7.93 -25.95
C TRP A 140 -6.32 -7.61 -24.82
N PHE A 141 -5.76 -6.40 -24.84
CA PHE A 141 -4.81 -5.95 -23.82
C PHE A 141 -5.45 -5.83 -22.43
N ARG A 142 -6.71 -5.33 -22.35
CA ARG A 142 -7.47 -5.33 -21.09
C ARG A 142 -7.67 -6.75 -20.55
N THR A 143 -8.03 -7.70 -21.42
CA THR A 143 -8.22 -9.11 -21.03
C THR A 143 -6.90 -9.69 -20.50
N LEU A 144 -5.79 -9.37 -21.14
CA LEU A 144 -4.47 -9.81 -20.71
C LEU A 144 -4.10 -9.21 -19.35
N CYS A 145 -4.40 -7.92 -19.10
CA CYS A 145 -4.22 -7.30 -17.79
C CYS A 145 -5.08 -7.98 -16.72
N ILE A 146 -6.33 -8.32 -17.01
CA ILE A 146 -7.21 -9.05 -16.07
C ILE A 146 -6.61 -10.41 -15.72
N ILE A 147 -6.19 -11.19 -16.72
CA ILE A 147 -5.55 -12.49 -16.49
C ILE A 147 -4.27 -12.33 -15.67
N GLY A 148 -3.43 -11.35 -15.99
CA GLY A 148 -2.20 -11.06 -15.28
C GLY A 148 -2.43 -10.69 -13.80
N VAL A 149 -3.43 -9.86 -13.53
CA VAL A 149 -3.81 -9.48 -12.16
C VAL A 149 -4.30 -10.71 -11.38
N VAL A 150 -5.20 -11.50 -11.96
CA VAL A 150 -5.72 -12.72 -11.31
C VAL A 150 -4.58 -13.70 -11.03
N ALA A 151 -3.70 -13.94 -12.01
CA ALA A 151 -2.55 -14.82 -11.84
C ALA A 151 -1.59 -14.32 -10.73
N ALA A 152 -1.30 -13.01 -10.70
CA ALA A 152 -0.44 -12.42 -9.68
C ALA A 152 -1.01 -12.57 -8.26
N TYR A 153 -2.32 -12.33 -8.09
CA TYR A 153 -2.95 -12.52 -6.79
C TYR A 153 -3.07 -13.98 -6.37
N LEU A 154 -3.29 -14.91 -7.32
CA LEU A 154 -3.26 -16.34 -7.04
C LEU A 154 -1.86 -16.80 -6.60
N LEU A 155 -0.81 -16.36 -7.31
CA LEU A 155 0.57 -16.63 -6.90
C LEU A 155 0.87 -16.07 -5.52
N TYR A 156 0.48 -14.82 -5.26
CA TYR A 156 0.63 -14.22 -3.94
C TYR A 156 -0.10 -15.00 -2.85
N PHE A 157 -1.31 -15.48 -3.13
CA PHE A 157 -2.09 -16.32 -2.21
C PHE A 157 -1.38 -17.66 -1.92
N VAL A 158 -0.84 -18.32 -2.95
CA VAL A 158 -0.07 -19.56 -2.77
C VAL A 158 1.20 -19.31 -1.95
N MET A 159 1.91 -18.21 -2.20
CA MET A 159 3.09 -17.83 -1.41
C MET A 159 2.73 -17.56 0.05
N LEU A 160 1.61 -16.88 0.30
CA LEU A 160 1.10 -16.62 1.65
C LEU A 160 0.78 -17.93 2.38
N LEU A 161 0.10 -18.85 1.70
CA LEU A 161 -0.22 -20.17 2.30
C LEU A 161 1.04 -20.97 2.65
N ARG A 162 2.06 -20.94 1.77
CA ARG A 162 3.35 -21.60 2.03
C ARG A 162 4.11 -20.95 3.18
N GLY A 163 4.18 -19.63 3.22
CA GLY A 163 4.86 -18.89 4.29
C GLY A 163 4.22 -19.13 5.66
N MET A 164 2.89 -19.22 5.72
CA MET A 164 2.17 -19.55 6.94
C MET A 164 2.28 -21.03 7.32
N TYR A 165 2.61 -21.91 6.37
CA TYR A 165 2.84 -23.32 6.64
C TYR A 165 4.16 -23.56 7.41
N ASP A 166 5.19 -22.76 7.13
CA ASP A 166 6.52 -22.87 7.79
C ASP A 166 6.58 -22.18 9.16
N VAL A 167 5.68 -21.27 9.46
CA VAL A 167 5.57 -20.58 10.75
C VAL A 167 4.42 -21.19 11.51
N GLU A 168 4.56 -21.66 12.71
CA GLU A 168 3.62 -22.38 13.58
C GLU A 168 2.12 -22.03 13.49
N ILE A 169 1.77 -20.92 12.83
CA ILE A 169 0.40 -20.50 12.50
C ILE A 169 0.00 -21.14 11.17
N ARG A 170 -0.42 -22.40 11.23
CA ARG A 170 -0.80 -23.18 10.04
C ARG A 170 -2.24 -22.88 9.63
N LEU A 171 -2.44 -22.35 8.42
CA LEU A 171 -3.76 -22.33 7.79
C LEU A 171 -4.10 -23.68 7.12
N LEU A 172 -3.08 -24.42 6.68
CA LEU A 172 -3.24 -25.73 6.06
C LEU A 172 -2.11 -26.70 6.51
N PRO A 173 -2.41 -27.98 6.84
CA PRO A 173 -3.75 -28.50 7.00
C PRO A 173 -4.46 -27.89 8.22
N TYR A 174 -5.76 -27.63 8.07
CA TYR A 174 -6.57 -27.11 9.18
C TYR A 174 -6.76 -28.23 10.20
N LEU A 175 -5.96 -28.20 11.26
CA LEU A 175 -6.11 -29.14 12.38
C LEU A 175 -7.14 -28.56 13.34
N ASN A 176 -8.31 -29.15 13.32
CA ASN A 176 -9.38 -28.82 14.26
C ASN A 176 -9.31 -29.81 15.42
N TRP A 177 -9.47 -29.31 16.66
CA TRP A 177 -9.54 -30.15 17.88
C TRP A 177 -10.66 -31.21 17.87
N ILE A 178 -11.63 -31.09 16.92
CA ILE A 178 -12.71 -32.05 16.75
C ILE A 178 -12.24 -33.30 15.94
N PHE A 179 -11.17 -33.21 15.16
CA PHE A 179 -10.68 -34.26 14.26
C PHE A 179 -9.28 -34.79 14.65
N ASN A 180 -8.80 -34.49 15.83
CA ASN A 180 -7.60 -35.07 16.42
C ASN A 180 -7.95 -36.14 17.43
#